data_632120a96e8d3fffff941db80c4a4596
#
_entry.id   632120a96e8d3fffff941db80c4a4596
#
_cell.length_a   1.000
_cell.length_b   1.000
_cell.length_c   1.000
_cell.angle_alpha   90.00
_cell.angle_beta   90.00
_cell.angle_gamma   90.00
#
_symmetry.space_group_name_H-M   'P 1'
#
loop_
_entity.id
_entity.type
_entity.pdbx_description
1 polymer ?
#
loop_
_entity_poly.entity_id
_entity_poly.type
_entity_poly.pdbx_seq_one_letter_code
_entity_poly.pdbx_strand_id
1 'polypeptide(L)'
;MENNVFEQMAKRYDTEDRMELAKVIVKEVRAELHDCKSKSLIDYGSGTGLVSLELADLVDSILLVDSSEQMLEVVKAKIIHKEIINSQVLYSDFTQETSELKADIILMSLVLLHIPDTNKILQQLFNILNKDGQLIIIDFDKNDKINHPKVHNGFSHEELKKKLVDAGFTSTKINTFYYGERIFMNQDASMFISNSIK
;
A
#
# COMPACT_ATOMS: atom_id res chain seq x y z
N MET A 1 23.13 9.72 -0.61
CA MET A 1 22.18 8.86 -1.34
C MET A 1 22.20 7.52 -0.64
N GLU A 2 21.24 7.26 0.25
CA GLU A 2 21.08 5.90 0.79
C GLU A 2 20.66 5.00 -0.36
N ASN A 3 21.39 3.87 -0.54
CA ASN A 3 21.05 2.85 -1.53
C ASN A 3 19.62 2.36 -1.23
N ASN A 4 18.66 2.80 -2.03
CA ASN A 4 17.29 2.30 -1.97
C ASN A 4 17.32 0.81 -2.33
N VAL A 5 17.11 -0.07 -1.36
CA VAL A 5 17.15 -1.53 -1.55
C VAL A 5 16.16 -1.96 -2.62
N PHE A 6 15.01 -1.30 -2.71
CA PHE A 6 13.97 -1.57 -3.70
C PHE A 6 14.43 -1.27 -5.12
N GLU A 7 15.25 -0.23 -5.31
CA GLU A 7 15.87 0.08 -6.61
C GLU A 7 16.68 -1.08 -7.17
N GLN A 8 17.44 -1.76 -6.31
CA GLN A 8 18.29 -2.88 -6.73
C GLN A 8 17.53 -4.19 -6.92
N MET A 9 16.37 -4.32 -6.25
CA MET A 9 15.57 -5.55 -6.25
C MET A 9 14.52 -5.59 -7.35
N ALA A 10 14.16 -4.49 -7.98
CA ALA A 10 12.98 -4.34 -8.83
C ALA A 10 12.82 -5.46 -9.87
N LYS A 11 13.90 -5.79 -10.61
CA LYS A 11 13.87 -6.85 -11.64
C LYS A 11 13.68 -8.27 -11.11
N ARG A 12 13.87 -8.48 -9.81
CA ARG A 12 13.73 -9.79 -9.13
C ARG A 12 12.67 -9.73 -8.03
N TYR A 13 11.88 -8.66 -8.00
CA TYR A 13 10.92 -8.43 -6.93
C TYR A 13 9.78 -9.44 -6.98
N ASP A 14 9.29 -9.78 -8.16
CA ASP A 14 8.16 -10.67 -8.38
C ASP A 14 8.56 -12.15 -8.24
N THR A 15 8.94 -12.56 -7.03
CA THR A 15 9.15 -13.97 -6.71
C THR A 15 7.80 -14.69 -6.59
N GLU A 16 7.81 -16.02 -6.72
CA GLU A 16 6.62 -16.86 -6.59
C GLU A 16 5.89 -16.60 -5.27
N ASP A 17 6.64 -16.57 -4.15
CA ASP A 17 6.08 -16.29 -2.81
C ASP A 17 5.39 -14.93 -2.74
N ARG A 18 5.99 -13.88 -3.33
CA ARG A 18 5.39 -12.54 -3.35
C ARG A 18 4.16 -12.46 -4.24
N MET A 19 4.17 -13.16 -5.37
CA MET A 19 3.01 -13.24 -6.24
C MET A 19 1.85 -13.97 -5.55
N GLU A 20 2.12 -15.05 -4.82
CA GLU A 20 1.09 -15.76 -4.05
C GLU A 20 0.54 -14.89 -2.92
N LEU A 21 1.42 -14.21 -2.17
CA LEU A 21 0.98 -13.27 -1.12
C LEU A 21 0.15 -12.13 -1.71
N ALA A 22 0.55 -11.59 -2.86
CA ALA A 22 -0.20 -10.54 -3.55
C ALA A 22 -1.61 -11.03 -3.96
N LYS A 23 -1.80 -12.27 -4.39
CA LYS A 23 -3.13 -12.83 -4.69
C LYS A 23 -4.05 -12.82 -3.46
N VAL A 24 -3.50 -13.17 -2.29
CA VAL A 24 -4.24 -13.13 -1.03
C VAL A 24 -4.66 -11.69 -0.70
N ILE A 25 -3.73 -10.74 -0.85
CA ILE A 25 -4.00 -9.31 -0.62
C ILE A 25 -5.05 -8.79 -1.62
N VAL A 26 -4.90 -9.09 -2.90
CA VAL A 26 -5.86 -8.69 -3.95
C VAL A 26 -7.27 -9.16 -3.62
N LYS A 27 -7.44 -10.41 -3.20
CA LYS A 27 -8.74 -10.95 -2.82
C LYS A 27 -9.39 -10.12 -1.70
N GLU A 28 -8.63 -9.73 -0.71
CA GLU A 28 -9.12 -8.97 0.44
C GLU A 28 -9.44 -7.52 0.06
N VAL A 29 -8.54 -6.85 -0.70
CA VAL A 29 -8.78 -5.49 -1.18
C VAL A 29 -10.00 -5.41 -2.10
N ARG A 30 -10.18 -6.39 -3.00
CA ARG A 30 -11.38 -6.45 -3.86
C ARG A 30 -12.68 -6.48 -3.06
N ALA A 31 -12.68 -7.09 -1.88
CA ALA A 31 -13.85 -7.11 -1.00
C ALA A 31 -14.17 -5.73 -0.37
N GLU A 32 -13.19 -4.84 -0.27
CA GLU A 32 -13.40 -3.47 0.20
C GLU A 32 -13.79 -2.49 -0.93
N LEU A 33 -13.59 -2.85 -2.20
CA LEU A 33 -13.82 -1.99 -3.36
C LEU A 33 -15.22 -2.20 -3.98
N HIS A 34 -16.28 -2.10 -3.18
CA HIS A 34 -17.65 -2.16 -3.67
C HIS A 34 -18.07 -0.84 -4.32
N ASP A 35 -18.72 -0.91 -5.49
CA ASP A 35 -19.26 0.25 -6.22
C ASP A 35 -18.23 1.35 -6.52
N CYS A 36 -16.97 0.96 -6.76
CA CYS A 36 -15.86 1.89 -6.99
C CYS A 36 -15.55 2.19 -8.46
N LYS A 37 -16.39 1.78 -9.41
CA LYS A 37 -16.18 1.96 -10.87
C LYS A 37 -15.97 3.41 -11.34
N SER A 38 -16.48 4.39 -10.60
CA SER A 38 -16.30 5.81 -10.87
C SER A 38 -15.28 6.51 -9.97
N LYS A 39 -14.50 5.72 -9.22
CA LYS A 39 -13.56 6.23 -8.21
C LYS A 39 -12.13 6.18 -8.72
N SER A 40 -11.36 7.22 -8.37
CA SER A 40 -9.91 7.26 -8.56
C SER A 40 -9.19 6.57 -7.42
N LEU A 41 -8.14 5.81 -7.73
CA LEU A 41 -7.30 5.12 -6.76
C LEU A 41 -5.84 5.56 -6.89
N ILE A 42 -5.19 5.87 -5.77
CA ILE A 42 -3.73 5.99 -5.67
C ILE A 42 -3.21 4.76 -4.94
N ASP A 43 -2.27 4.03 -5.55
CA ASP A 43 -1.47 3.00 -4.88
C ASP A 43 -0.14 3.60 -4.45
N TYR A 44 0.00 3.88 -3.15
CA TYR A 44 1.20 4.51 -2.60
C TYR A 44 2.21 3.45 -2.13
N GLY A 45 3.41 3.50 -2.70
CA GLY A 45 4.42 2.46 -2.58
C GLY A 45 4.07 1.24 -3.43
N SER A 46 3.62 1.48 -4.66
CA SER A 46 3.05 0.46 -5.56
C SER A 46 4.03 -0.66 -5.94
N GLY A 47 5.34 -0.42 -5.79
CA GLY A 47 6.37 -1.35 -6.22
C GLY A 47 6.21 -1.72 -7.69
N THR A 48 6.14 -3.02 -7.98
CA THR A 48 5.93 -3.54 -9.34
C THR A 48 4.45 -3.71 -9.71
N GLY A 49 3.52 -3.19 -8.91
CA GLY A 49 2.08 -3.21 -9.19
C GLY A 49 1.42 -4.58 -9.03
N LEU A 50 1.98 -5.48 -8.21
CA LEU A 50 1.44 -6.83 -8.01
C LEU A 50 0.00 -6.84 -7.49
N VAL A 51 -0.39 -5.83 -6.72
CA VAL A 51 -1.74 -5.72 -6.15
C VAL A 51 -2.61 -4.83 -7.03
N SER A 52 -2.22 -3.58 -7.25
CA SER A 52 -3.10 -2.58 -7.86
C SER A 52 -3.45 -2.84 -9.32
N LEU A 53 -2.57 -3.44 -10.11
CA LEU A 53 -2.91 -3.79 -11.50
C LEU A 53 -4.03 -4.83 -11.61
N GLU A 54 -4.19 -5.69 -10.59
CA GLU A 54 -5.29 -6.66 -10.50
C GLU A 54 -6.62 -6.04 -10.01
N LEU A 55 -6.61 -4.73 -9.69
CA LEU A 55 -7.79 -3.96 -9.26
C LEU A 55 -8.29 -3.01 -10.37
N ALA A 56 -7.61 -2.95 -11.51
CA ALA A 56 -7.90 -1.99 -12.58
C ALA A 56 -9.33 -2.10 -13.13
N ASP A 57 -9.91 -3.29 -13.07
CA ASP A 57 -11.28 -3.55 -13.47
C ASP A 57 -12.34 -3.03 -12.48
N LEU A 58 -11.96 -2.57 -11.29
CA LEU A 58 -12.88 -2.14 -10.22
C LEU A 58 -13.00 -0.63 -10.06
N VAL A 59 -12.09 0.14 -10.65
CA VAL A 59 -11.99 1.59 -10.46
C VAL A 59 -11.94 2.33 -11.81
N ASP A 60 -12.19 3.64 -11.77
CA ASP A 60 -12.08 4.49 -12.95
C ASP A 60 -10.63 4.66 -13.39
N SER A 61 -9.76 4.96 -12.46
CA SER A 61 -8.34 5.22 -12.73
C SER A 61 -7.45 4.79 -11.57
N ILE A 62 -6.21 4.39 -11.90
CA ILE A 62 -5.17 4.07 -10.92
C ILE A 62 -3.93 4.92 -11.19
N LEU A 63 -3.44 5.60 -10.15
CA LEU A 63 -2.14 6.22 -10.12
C LEU A 63 -1.21 5.42 -9.21
N LEU A 64 -0.23 4.74 -9.81
CA LEU A 64 0.79 3.99 -9.09
C LEU A 64 1.94 4.92 -8.71
N VAL A 65 2.17 5.11 -7.42
CA VAL A 65 3.19 6.01 -6.88
C VAL A 65 4.26 5.21 -6.19
N ASP A 66 5.51 5.44 -6.55
CA ASP A 66 6.66 4.83 -5.87
C ASP A 66 7.88 5.76 -5.89
N SER A 67 8.77 5.63 -4.93
CA SER A 67 10.04 6.34 -4.82
C SER A 67 11.21 5.60 -5.47
N SER A 68 10.95 4.49 -6.18
CA SER A 68 11.92 3.73 -6.96
C SER A 68 11.60 3.82 -8.46
N GLU A 69 12.48 4.45 -9.23
CA GLU A 69 12.35 4.52 -10.69
C GLU A 69 12.36 3.11 -11.31
N GLN A 70 13.18 2.20 -10.79
CA GLN A 70 13.27 0.84 -11.30
C GLN A 70 11.98 0.03 -11.06
N MET A 71 11.30 0.24 -9.92
CA MET A 71 9.97 -0.35 -9.69
C MET A 71 8.96 0.18 -10.72
N LEU A 72 8.95 1.48 -10.95
CA LEU A 72 8.04 2.10 -11.91
C LEU A 72 8.32 1.66 -13.35
N GLU A 73 9.56 1.40 -13.72
CA GLU A 73 9.90 0.83 -15.05
C GLU A 73 9.31 -0.58 -15.21
N VAL A 74 9.38 -1.42 -14.17
CA VAL A 74 8.77 -2.76 -14.21
C VAL A 74 7.26 -2.67 -14.35
N VAL A 75 6.61 -1.80 -13.57
CA VAL A 75 5.14 -1.67 -13.63
C VAL A 75 4.67 -1.06 -14.95
N LYS A 76 5.39 -0.09 -15.53
CA LYS A 76 5.11 0.44 -16.87
C LYS A 76 5.09 -0.67 -17.93
N ALA A 77 6.11 -1.54 -17.90
CA ALA A 77 6.17 -2.67 -18.82
C ALA A 77 4.97 -3.61 -18.66
N LYS A 78 4.53 -3.87 -17.42
CA LYS A 78 3.33 -4.68 -17.14
C LYS A 78 2.04 -4.02 -17.61
N ILE A 79 1.88 -2.70 -17.42
CA ILE A 79 0.71 -1.95 -17.91
C ILE A 79 0.58 -2.10 -19.41
N ILE A 80 1.69 -1.93 -20.15
CA ILE A 80 1.72 -2.08 -21.61
C ILE A 80 1.41 -3.53 -22.01
N HIS A 81 2.08 -4.51 -21.38
CA HIS A 81 1.91 -5.93 -21.73
C HIS A 81 0.49 -6.45 -21.46
N LYS A 82 -0.15 -5.98 -20.39
CA LYS A 82 -1.53 -6.35 -20.02
C LYS A 82 -2.59 -5.46 -20.68
N GLU A 83 -2.21 -4.49 -21.50
CA GLU A 83 -3.11 -3.52 -22.15
C GLU A 83 -4.03 -2.78 -21.16
N ILE A 84 -3.51 -2.44 -19.97
CA ILE A 84 -4.29 -1.73 -18.94
C ILE A 84 -4.32 -0.23 -19.31
N ILE A 85 -5.48 0.29 -19.65
CA ILE A 85 -5.65 1.64 -20.22
C ILE A 85 -5.91 2.73 -19.18
N ASN A 86 -6.33 2.36 -17.97
CA ASN A 86 -6.72 3.29 -16.90
C ASN A 86 -5.68 3.41 -15.78
N SER A 87 -4.42 3.05 -16.05
CA SER A 87 -3.34 3.09 -15.06
C SER A 87 -2.18 3.98 -15.52
N GLN A 88 -1.69 4.81 -14.60
CA GLN A 88 -0.54 5.69 -14.80
C GLN A 88 0.47 5.53 -13.65
N VAL A 89 1.71 5.93 -13.86
CA VAL A 89 2.75 5.87 -12.83
C VAL A 89 3.27 7.27 -12.50
N LEU A 90 3.66 7.47 -11.24
CA LEU A 90 4.25 8.72 -10.76
C LEU A 90 5.44 8.41 -9.84
N TYR A 91 6.61 8.96 -10.16
CA TYR A 91 7.74 8.97 -9.25
C TYR A 91 7.53 10.06 -8.19
N SER A 92 7.34 9.69 -6.94
CA SER A 92 7.19 10.63 -5.82
C SER A 92 7.36 9.93 -4.49
N ASP A 93 7.80 10.71 -3.49
CA ASP A 93 7.89 10.30 -2.10
C ASP A 93 7.12 11.29 -1.20
N PHE A 94 5.89 10.93 -0.84
CA PHE A 94 5.05 11.77 0.00
C PHE A 94 5.59 11.95 1.44
N THR A 95 6.63 11.21 1.84
CA THR A 95 7.31 11.47 3.12
C THR A 95 8.21 12.71 3.05
N GLN A 96 8.66 13.08 1.84
CA GLN A 96 9.59 14.20 1.61
C GLN A 96 8.91 15.48 1.14
N GLU A 97 7.85 15.34 0.35
CA GLU A 97 7.15 16.46 -0.29
C GLU A 97 5.65 16.41 -0.05
N THR A 98 5.01 17.58 -0.07
CA THR A 98 3.55 17.68 -0.05
C THR A 98 3.00 17.47 -1.45
N SER A 99 1.90 16.74 -1.58
CA SER A 99 1.25 16.49 -2.85
C SER A 99 -0.08 17.25 -2.95
N GLU A 100 -0.34 17.86 -4.11
CA GLU A 100 -1.63 18.45 -4.46
C GLU A 100 -2.60 17.45 -5.09
N LEU A 101 -2.19 16.20 -5.24
CA LEU A 101 -3.01 15.13 -5.78
C LEU A 101 -4.29 14.96 -4.97
N LYS A 102 -5.34 14.48 -5.65
CA LYS A 102 -6.61 14.09 -5.03
C LYS A 102 -7.01 12.71 -5.51
N ALA A 103 -7.56 11.91 -4.60
CA ALA A 103 -8.10 10.60 -4.91
C ALA A 103 -9.28 10.25 -4.01
N ASP A 104 -10.14 9.37 -4.49
CA ASP A 104 -11.25 8.84 -3.71
C ASP A 104 -10.80 7.66 -2.85
N ILE A 105 -9.79 6.93 -3.30
CA ILE A 105 -9.23 5.76 -2.64
C ILE A 105 -7.71 5.89 -2.61
N ILE A 106 -7.11 5.61 -1.45
CA ILE A 106 -5.67 5.38 -1.35
C ILE A 106 -5.47 3.95 -0.83
N LEU A 107 -4.66 3.19 -1.55
CA LEU A 107 -4.17 1.88 -1.14
C LEU A 107 -2.72 2.01 -0.69
N MET A 108 -2.39 1.36 0.40
CA MET A 108 -1.02 1.19 0.89
C MET A 108 -0.84 -0.27 1.30
N SER A 109 -0.03 -1.03 0.57
CA SER A 109 0.13 -2.47 0.78
C SER A 109 1.58 -2.84 1.09
N LEU A 110 1.85 -3.25 2.32
CA LEU A 110 3.19 -3.61 2.84
C LEU A 110 4.21 -2.47 2.70
N VAL A 111 3.79 -1.25 2.98
CA VAL A 111 4.60 -0.03 2.83
C VAL A 111 4.77 0.70 4.17
N LEU A 112 3.72 0.76 5.00
CA LEU A 112 3.75 1.54 6.25
C LEU A 112 4.87 1.07 7.19
N LEU A 113 5.16 -0.23 7.20
CA LEU A 113 6.27 -0.81 7.97
C LEU A 113 7.65 -0.24 7.60
N HIS A 114 7.81 0.32 6.39
CA HIS A 114 9.07 0.92 5.92
C HIS A 114 9.17 2.42 6.17
N ILE A 115 8.11 3.07 6.64
CA ILE A 115 8.04 4.52 6.84
C ILE A 115 8.35 4.89 8.29
N PRO A 116 9.49 5.57 8.56
CA PRO A 116 9.88 5.90 9.94
C PRO A 116 8.86 6.79 10.66
N ASP A 117 8.37 7.83 10.01
CA ASP A 117 7.35 8.75 10.56
C ASP A 117 5.96 8.41 10.01
N THR A 118 5.33 7.43 10.64
CA THR A 118 3.98 6.97 10.27
C THR A 118 2.92 8.05 10.50
N ASN A 119 3.07 8.93 11.48
CA ASN A 119 2.09 9.98 11.73
C ASN A 119 2.10 11.02 10.60
N LYS A 120 3.29 11.41 10.14
CA LYS A 120 3.44 12.36 9.04
C LYS A 120 2.80 11.83 7.75
N ILE A 121 3.10 10.59 7.38
CA ILE A 121 2.54 10.03 6.14
C ILE A 121 1.02 9.87 6.22
N LEU A 122 0.47 9.39 7.32
CA LEU A 122 -0.98 9.26 7.49
C LEU A 122 -1.70 10.61 7.37
N GLN A 123 -1.12 11.69 7.93
CA GLN A 123 -1.65 13.04 7.77
C GLN A 123 -1.59 13.51 6.31
N GLN A 124 -0.52 13.20 5.58
CA GLN A 124 -0.39 13.52 4.16
C GLN A 124 -1.43 12.79 3.31
N LEU A 125 -1.59 11.49 3.53
CA LEU A 125 -2.59 10.69 2.82
C LEU A 125 -4.02 11.17 3.13
N PHE A 126 -4.29 11.57 4.38
CA PHE A 126 -5.55 12.21 4.73
C PHE A 126 -5.79 13.49 3.92
N ASN A 127 -4.78 14.33 3.72
CA ASN A 127 -4.91 15.56 2.94
C ASN A 127 -5.15 15.29 1.44
N ILE A 128 -4.56 14.23 0.88
CA ILE A 128 -4.71 13.81 -0.51
C ILE A 128 -6.12 13.26 -0.78
N LEU A 129 -6.73 12.57 0.17
CA LEU A 129 -8.07 12.02 0.00
C LEU A 129 -9.12 13.10 -0.26
N ASN A 130 -10.05 12.81 -1.15
CA ASN A 130 -11.28 13.56 -1.33
C ASN A 130 -12.16 13.43 -0.06
N LYS A 131 -13.17 14.30 0.07
CA LYS A 131 -14.18 14.14 1.12
C LYS A 131 -14.88 12.78 0.95
N ASP A 132 -15.12 12.09 2.05
CA ASP A 132 -15.70 10.75 2.10
C ASP A 132 -14.84 9.68 1.38
N GLY A 133 -13.57 10.00 1.09
CA GLY A 133 -12.60 9.08 0.53
C GLY A 133 -12.10 8.07 1.56
N GLN A 134 -11.57 6.94 1.07
CA GLN A 134 -11.12 5.85 1.94
C GLN A 134 -9.61 5.58 1.82
N LEU A 135 -8.99 5.30 2.95
CA LEU A 135 -7.62 4.79 3.05
C LEU A 135 -7.67 3.31 3.40
N ILE A 136 -7.13 2.47 2.53
CA ILE A 136 -6.98 1.03 2.75
C ILE A 136 -5.50 0.76 3.02
N ILE A 137 -5.18 0.21 4.19
CA ILE A 137 -3.82 -0.22 4.55
C ILE A 137 -3.81 -1.72 4.77
N ILE A 138 -2.90 -2.41 4.10
CA ILE A 138 -2.54 -3.79 4.38
C ILE A 138 -1.11 -3.80 4.91
N ASP A 139 -0.92 -4.37 6.10
CA ASP A 139 0.42 -4.52 6.65
C ASP A 139 0.43 -5.69 7.66
N PHE A 140 1.58 -5.93 8.31
CA PHE A 140 1.71 -6.99 9.29
C PHE A 140 1.20 -6.56 10.66
N ASP A 141 0.50 -7.47 11.33
CA ASP A 141 0.24 -7.36 12.77
C ASP A 141 1.57 -7.33 13.53
N LYS A 142 1.56 -6.69 14.71
CA LYS A 142 2.75 -6.58 15.56
C LYS A 142 3.34 -7.94 15.88
N ASN A 143 4.63 -8.08 15.62
CA ASN A 143 5.39 -9.31 15.85
C ASN A 143 6.69 -9.01 16.62
N ASP A 144 6.71 -9.31 17.91
CA ASP A 144 7.84 -9.02 18.79
C ASP A 144 9.10 -9.84 18.47
N LYS A 145 9.01 -10.85 17.59
CA LYS A 145 10.17 -11.59 17.08
C LYS A 145 10.95 -10.81 16.01
N ILE A 146 10.36 -9.77 15.45
CA ILE A 146 10.99 -8.91 14.45
C ILE A 146 11.74 -7.79 15.16
N ASN A 147 13.03 -7.70 14.87
CA ASN A 147 13.89 -6.60 15.34
C ASN A 147 14.80 -6.17 14.21
N HIS A 148 14.43 -5.08 13.53
CA HIS A 148 15.18 -4.55 12.40
C HIS A 148 15.25 -3.02 12.48
N PRO A 149 16.43 -2.40 12.27
CA PRO A 149 16.61 -0.95 12.49
C PRO A 149 15.87 -0.06 11.49
N LYS A 150 15.47 -0.59 10.33
CA LYS A 150 14.83 0.17 9.24
C LYS A 150 13.39 -0.27 8.94
N VAL A 151 12.84 -1.17 9.74
CA VAL A 151 11.50 -1.74 9.49
C VAL A 151 10.77 -1.83 10.82
N HIS A 152 9.54 -1.33 10.87
CA HIS A 152 8.67 -1.54 12.02
C HIS A 152 8.38 -3.04 12.20
N ASN A 153 8.23 -3.48 13.42
CA ASN A 153 7.89 -4.87 13.74
C ASN A 153 6.39 -5.20 13.57
N GLY A 154 5.71 -4.46 12.69
CA GLY A 154 4.27 -4.52 12.50
C GLY A 154 3.53 -3.55 13.43
N PHE A 155 2.20 -3.57 13.38
CA PHE A 155 1.34 -2.63 14.09
C PHE A 155 0.28 -3.37 14.90
N SER A 156 0.06 -2.94 16.15
CA SER A 156 -1.15 -3.36 16.86
C SER A 156 -2.36 -2.59 16.33
N HIS A 157 -3.53 -3.23 16.30
CA HIS A 157 -4.76 -2.61 15.83
C HIS A 157 -5.10 -1.34 16.63
N GLU A 158 -4.86 -1.36 17.94
CA GLU A 158 -5.11 -0.22 18.82
C GLU A 158 -4.19 0.97 18.50
N GLU A 159 -2.88 0.71 18.34
CA GLU A 159 -1.91 1.73 18.00
C GLU A 159 -2.22 2.36 16.62
N LEU A 160 -2.47 1.52 15.61
CA LEU A 160 -2.80 2.01 14.26
C LEU A 160 -4.10 2.81 14.26
N LYS A 161 -5.15 2.32 14.93
CA LYS A 161 -6.42 3.03 15.04
C LYS A 161 -6.23 4.41 15.67
N LYS A 162 -5.44 4.49 16.74
CA LYS A 162 -5.12 5.78 17.37
C LYS A 162 -4.44 6.74 16.40
N LYS A 163 -3.42 6.28 15.66
CA LYS A 163 -2.71 7.09 14.66
C LYS A 163 -3.64 7.60 13.55
N LEU A 164 -4.57 6.75 13.08
CA LEU A 164 -5.56 7.12 12.07
C LEU A 164 -6.54 8.18 12.58
N VAL A 165 -7.03 8.03 13.80
CA VAL A 165 -7.89 9.05 14.46
C VAL A 165 -7.12 10.37 14.64
N ASP A 166 -5.87 10.31 15.10
CA ASP A 166 -5.03 11.49 15.29
C ASP A 166 -4.74 12.21 13.94
N ALA A 167 -4.72 11.47 12.82
CA ALA A 167 -4.61 12.02 11.46
C ALA A 167 -5.92 12.60 10.91
N GLY A 168 -7.06 12.38 11.56
CA GLY A 168 -8.37 12.95 11.21
C GLY A 168 -9.39 11.98 10.63
N PHE A 169 -9.06 10.68 10.48
CA PHE A 169 -10.01 9.67 10.00
C PHE A 169 -11.14 9.43 11.01
N THR A 170 -12.37 9.37 10.51
CA THR A 170 -13.58 9.34 11.36
C THR A 170 -14.10 7.93 11.64
N SER A 171 -13.88 7.00 10.71
CA SER A 171 -14.31 5.60 10.82
C SER A 171 -13.17 4.69 10.40
N THR A 172 -12.77 3.80 11.28
CA THR A 172 -11.69 2.84 11.03
C THR A 172 -12.12 1.45 11.43
N LYS A 173 -12.08 0.51 10.47
CA LYS A 173 -12.22 -0.93 10.70
C LYS A 173 -10.87 -1.57 10.47
N ILE A 174 -10.44 -2.46 11.36
CA ILE A 174 -9.19 -3.19 11.23
C ILE A 174 -9.47 -4.66 11.55
N ASN A 175 -9.06 -5.55 10.66
CA ASN A 175 -9.24 -6.99 10.83
C ASN A 175 -7.97 -7.73 10.40
N THR A 176 -7.53 -8.70 11.18
CA THR A 176 -6.54 -9.67 10.74
C THR A 176 -7.22 -10.66 9.78
N PHE A 177 -6.67 -10.85 8.59
CA PHE A 177 -7.30 -11.67 7.53
C PHE A 177 -6.44 -12.84 7.07
N TYR A 178 -5.13 -12.84 7.36
CA TYR A 178 -4.21 -13.86 6.88
C TYR A 178 -3.15 -14.22 7.91
N TYR A 179 -2.77 -15.49 7.94
CA TYR A 179 -1.67 -16.03 8.72
C TYR A 179 -0.78 -16.82 7.77
N GLY A 180 0.51 -16.50 7.72
CA GLY A 180 1.44 -17.16 6.82
C GLY A 180 2.75 -17.55 7.50
N GLU A 181 3.34 -18.63 7.01
CA GLU A 181 4.66 -19.08 7.45
C GLU A 181 5.75 -18.27 6.75
N ARG A 182 6.71 -17.76 7.52
CA ARG A 182 7.91 -17.04 7.05
C ARG A 182 7.65 -15.82 6.14
N ILE A 183 6.47 -15.23 6.21
CA ILE A 183 6.06 -14.11 5.34
C ILE A 183 6.61 -12.74 5.79
N PHE A 184 7.09 -12.61 7.03
CA PHE A 184 7.66 -11.38 7.54
C PHE A 184 9.08 -11.61 8.07
N MET A 185 10.09 -11.21 7.28
CA MET A 185 11.51 -11.36 7.61
C MET A 185 11.86 -12.80 8.07
N ASN A 186 11.37 -13.78 7.32
CA ASN A 186 11.53 -15.21 7.61
C ASN A 186 10.93 -15.67 8.95
N GLN A 187 9.96 -14.91 9.48
CA GLN A 187 9.14 -15.29 10.62
C GLN A 187 7.68 -15.49 10.19
N ASP A 188 7.01 -16.40 10.88
CA ASP A 188 5.56 -16.57 10.75
C ASP A 188 4.88 -15.29 11.25
N ALA A 189 3.90 -14.80 10.51
CA ALA A 189 3.23 -13.56 10.84
C ALA A 189 1.78 -13.56 10.36
N SER A 190 1.00 -12.64 10.92
CA SER A 190 -0.33 -12.32 10.41
C SER A 190 -0.33 -10.95 9.72
N MET A 191 -1.29 -10.77 8.81
CA MET A 191 -1.55 -9.50 8.15
C MET A 191 -2.95 -9.01 8.48
N PHE A 192 -3.05 -7.70 8.64
CA PHE A 192 -4.32 -7.00 8.78
C PHE A 192 -4.66 -6.21 7.52
N ILE A 193 -5.96 -5.94 7.37
CA ILE A 193 -6.48 -4.89 6.52
C ILE A 193 -7.15 -3.84 7.39
N SER A 194 -6.87 -2.57 7.14
CA SER A 194 -7.63 -1.46 7.70
C SER A 194 -8.30 -0.66 6.60
N ASN A 195 -9.53 -0.25 6.84
CA ASN A 195 -10.29 0.67 5.98
C ASN A 195 -10.77 1.84 6.82
N SER A 196 -10.34 3.05 6.45
CA SER A 196 -10.58 4.29 7.19
C SER A 196 -11.16 5.35 6.27
N ILE A 197 -12.17 6.07 6.74
CA ILE A 197 -12.90 7.09 5.98
C ILE A 197 -12.47 8.49 6.44
N LYS A 198 -12.23 9.38 5.46
CA LYS A 198 -11.94 10.80 5.72
C LYS A 198 -13.18 11.57 6.15
#